data_38e1ac8293bdb3921d7c49729a64239f
#
_entry.id   38e1ac8293bdb3921d7c49729a64239f
#
_cell.length_a   1.000
_cell.length_b   1.000
_cell.length_c   1.000
_cell.angle_alpha   90.00
_cell.angle_beta   90.00
_cell.angle_gamma   90.00
#
_symmetry.space_group_name_H-M   'P 1'
#
loop_
_entity.id
_entity.type
_entity.pdbx_description
1 polymer ?
#
loop_
_entity_poly.entity_id
_entity_poly.type
_entity_poly.pdbx_seq_one_letter_code
_entity_poly.pdbx_strand_id
1 'polypeptide(L)'
;MSTNTDSLRLELYVRTLSPPGARTRQEEVIERLQRLEDEGQITDFYVKVWGRQIDPTTNAADTDQGQFILNRIAEFKQWALAENTTLESFYQTHEQSSSITGQDHTTIVLPKMGLAEYEGTELQQVTPCTEGDEVTSVINHLDELERRLTDQPTELVAPTPVAEE
;
A
#
# COMPACT_ATOMS: atom_id res chain seq x y z
N MET A 1 21.49 10.54 -12.43
CA MET A 1 20.77 10.87 -11.85
C MET A 1 20.37 10.21 -10.74
N SER A 2 20.18 10.62 -9.90
CA SER A 2 20.03 9.97 -8.77
C SER A 2 18.71 9.52 -8.55
N THR A 3 18.65 8.47 -7.95
CA THR A 3 17.51 7.96 -7.62
C THR A 3 17.13 8.67 -6.50
N ASN A 4 16.09 8.99 -6.38
CA ASN A 4 15.72 9.63 -5.35
C ASN A 4 15.07 8.85 -4.35
N THR A 5 15.79 8.26 -3.46
CA THR A 5 15.18 7.66 -2.32
C THR A 5 14.52 8.72 -1.50
N ASP A 6 14.92 9.97 -1.73
CA ASP A 6 14.30 11.04 -1.01
C ASP A 6 12.83 11.21 -1.35
N SER A 7 12.37 10.64 -2.44
CA SER A 7 10.98 10.74 -2.80
C SER A 7 10.20 9.45 -2.56
N LEU A 8 10.79 8.49 -1.86
CA LEU A 8 10.12 7.24 -1.59
C LEU A 8 9.11 7.43 -0.46
N ARG A 9 7.87 7.15 -0.74
CA ARG A 9 6.78 7.37 0.20
C ARG A 9 5.91 6.13 0.26
N LEU A 10 5.43 5.81 1.44
CA LEU A 10 4.57 4.66 1.63
C LEU A 10 3.24 5.06 2.23
N GLU A 11 2.19 4.39 1.80
CA GLU A 11 0.85 4.60 2.34
C GLU A 11 0.35 3.25 2.84
N LEU A 12 0.08 3.18 4.13
CA LEU A 12 -0.45 1.97 4.74
C LEU A 12 -1.93 2.17 4.96
N TYR A 13 -2.74 1.24 4.46
CA TYR A 13 -4.18 1.29 4.60
C TYR A 13 -4.63 0.18 5.52
N VAL A 14 -5.48 0.50 6.46
CA VAL A 14 -5.95 -0.48 7.42
C VAL A 14 -7.45 -0.38 7.58
N ARG A 15 -8.11 -1.49 7.92
CA ARG A 15 -9.54 -1.46 8.15
C ARG A 15 -9.88 -0.65 9.38
N THR A 16 -9.15 -0.88 10.46
CA THR A 16 -9.32 -0.13 11.69
C THR A 16 -7.95 -0.07 12.35
N LEU A 17 -7.75 0.94 13.17
CA LEU A 17 -6.50 1.02 13.90
C LEU A 17 -6.52 0.03 15.07
N SER A 18 -5.42 -0.68 15.26
CA SER A 18 -5.30 -1.60 16.38
C SER A 18 -5.17 -0.82 17.68
N PRO A 19 -5.69 -1.33 18.77
CA PRO A 19 -5.50 -0.68 20.06
C PRO A 19 -4.02 -0.65 20.43
N PRO A 20 -3.58 0.34 21.17
CA PRO A 20 -2.19 0.40 21.60
C PRO A 20 -1.80 -0.83 22.39
N GLY A 21 -0.65 -1.38 22.10
CA GLY A 21 -0.15 -2.54 22.82
C GLY A 21 -0.70 -3.87 22.35
N ALA A 22 -1.49 -3.88 21.30
CA ALA A 22 -2.11 -5.11 20.82
C ALA A 22 -1.15 -6.07 20.14
N ARG A 23 0.03 -5.64 19.80
CA ARG A 23 1.04 -6.47 19.16
C ARG A 23 0.52 -7.20 17.94
N THR A 24 -0.13 -6.46 17.07
CA THR A 24 -0.69 -7.03 15.87
C THR A 24 0.31 -6.88 14.73
N ARG A 25 0.00 -7.55 13.60
CA ARG A 25 0.79 -7.34 12.41
C ARG A 25 0.76 -5.89 11.98
N GLN A 26 -0.35 -5.22 12.22
CA GLN A 26 -0.45 -3.82 11.89
C GLN A 26 0.58 -3.00 12.67
N GLU A 27 0.72 -3.28 13.96
CA GLU A 27 1.70 -2.59 14.77
C GLU A 27 3.11 -2.87 14.30
N GLU A 28 3.37 -4.11 13.95
CA GLU A 28 4.69 -4.49 13.46
C GLU A 28 5.04 -3.71 12.20
N VAL A 29 4.09 -3.60 11.27
CA VAL A 29 4.34 -2.89 10.03
C VAL A 29 4.58 -1.41 10.30
N ILE A 30 3.76 -0.82 11.16
CA ILE A 30 3.91 0.60 11.47
C ILE A 30 5.27 0.87 12.12
N GLU A 31 5.70 0.01 13.02
CA GLU A 31 7.00 0.19 13.67
C GLU A 31 8.13 0.10 12.66
N ARG A 32 8.03 -0.82 11.72
CA ARG A 32 9.07 -0.97 10.71
C ARG A 32 9.11 0.24 9.79
N LEU A 33 7.93 0.78 9.41
CA LEU A 33 7.89 1.97 8.57
C LEU A 33 8.44 3.18 9.33
N GLN A 34 8.13 3.27 10.62
CA GLN A 34 8.63 4.35 11.43
C GLN A 34 10.16 4.30 11.52
N ARG A 35 10.70 3.10 11.63
CA ARG A 35 12.14 2.95 11.67
C ARG A 35 12.79 3.38 10.36
N LEU A 36 12.18 3.01 9.23
CA LEU A 36 12.72 3.43 7.95
C LEU A 36 12.69 4.94 7.80
N GLU A 37 11.64 5.57 8.28
CA GLU A 37 11.54 7.02 8.22
C GLU A 37 12.58 7.67 9.13
N ASP A 38 12.74 7.16 10.34
CA ASP A 38 13.69 7.70 11.30
C ASP A 38 15.12 7.57 10.81
N GLU A 39 15.39 6.52 10.04
CA GLU A 39 16.72 6.30 9.50
C GLU A 39 16.93 7.03 8.17
N GLY A 40 15.96 7.78 7.73
CA GLY A 40 16.09 8.53 6.49
C GLY A 40 16.04 7.71 5.25
N GLN A 41 15.56 6.47 5.34
CA GLN A 41 15.51 5.59 4.19
C GLN A 41 14.27 5.81 3.35
N ILE A 42 13.23 6.37 3.92
CA ILE A 42 12.06 6.80 3.16
C ILE A 42 11.75 8.23 3.57
N THR A 43 11.05 8.94 2.70
CA THR A 43 10.73 10.33 2.98
C THR A 43 9.66 10.42 4.07
N ASP A 44 8.61 9.67 3.92
CA ASP A 44 7.55 9.64 4.93
C ASP A 44 6.62 8.48 4.66
N PHE A 45 5.69 8.26 5.57
CA PHE A 45 4.63 7.30 5.35
C PHE A 45 3.37 7.80 6.03
N TYR A 46 2.25 7.32 5.55
CA TYR A 46 0.96 7.69 6.11
C TYR A 46 0.20 6.43 6.46
N VAL A 47 -0.64 6.51 7.50
CA VAL A 47 -1.54 5.42 7.84
C VAL A 47 -2.95 5.95 7.63
N LYS A 48 -3.71 5.26 6.79
CA LYS A 48 -5.08 5.65 6.49
C LYS A 48 -6.02 4.53 6.89
N VAL A 49 -7.14 4.88 7.50
CA VAL A 49 -8.15 3.89 7.85
C VAL A 49 -9.18 3.92 6.73
N TRP A 50 -9.36 2.80 6.05
CA TRP A 50 -10.30 2.76 4.93
C TRP A 50 -11.53 1.90 5.22
N GLY A 51 -11.58 1.24 6.36
CA GLY A 51 -12.74 0.46 6.71
C GLY A 51 -12.72 -0.93 6.10
N ARG A 52 -13.82 -1.62 6.25
CA ARG A 52 -13.93 -2.98 5.80
C ARG A 52 -14.36 -3.05 4.33
N GLN A 53 -15.14 -2.11 3.89
CA GLN A 53 -15.65 -2.10 2.54
C GLN A 53 -16.09 -0.70 2.16
N ILE A 54 -16.26 -0.48 0.86
CA ILE A 54 -16.75 0.80 0.39
C ILE A 54 -17.75 0.52 -0.74
N ASP A 55 -18.83 1.29 -0.75
CA ASP A 55 -19.86 1.14 -1.77
C ASP A 55 -19.86 2.40 -2.63
N PRO A 56 -19.40 2.33 -3.87
CA PRO A 56 -19.31 3.51 -4.72
C PRO A 56 -20.66 4.10 -5.09
N THR A 57 -21.75 3.39 -4.82
CA THR A 57 -23.07 3.87 -5.15
C THR A 57 -23.78 4.56 -4.02
N THR A 58 -23.15 4.69 -2.85
CA THR A 58 -23.79 5.33 -1.70
C THR A 58 -23.26 6.73 -1.49
N ASN A 59 -23.95 7.46 -0.62
CA ASN A 59 -23.54 8.81 -0.29
C ASN A 59 -22.19 8.86 0.40
N ALA A 60 -21.79 7.79 1.06
CA ALA A 60 -20.49 7.74 1.71
C ALA A 60 -19.37 7.88 0.67
N ALA A 61 -19.62 7.45 -0.57
CA ALA A 61 -18.64 7.57 -1.62
C ALA A 61 -18.47 9.00 -2.09
N ASP A 62 -19.43 9.86 -1.79
CA ASP A 62 -19.34 11.25 -2.22
C ASP A 62 -18.54 12.11 -1.27
N THR A 63 -18.12 11.55 -0.14
CA THR A 63 -17.29 12.32 0.80
C THR A 63 -15.87 12.39 0.26
N ASP A 64 -15.11 13.35 0.75
CA ASP A 64 -13.71 13.49 0.33
C ASP A 64 -12.93 12.22 0.62
N GLN A 65 -13.16 11.61 1.78
CA GLN A 65 -12.46 10.39 2.13
C GLN A 65 -12.88 9.24 1.22
N GLY A 66 -14.18 9.12 0.93
CA GLY A 66 -14.66 8.09 0.04
C GLY A 66 -14.07 8.23 -1.36
N GLN A 67 -14.00 9.44 -1.87
CA GLN A 67 -13.43 9.69 -3.18
C GLN A 67 -11.94 9.37 -3.19
N PHE A 68 -11.24 9.72 -2.12
CA PHE A 68 -9.82 9.41 -2.02
C PHE A 68 -9.61 7.89 -2.09
N ILE A 69 -10.38 7.13 -1.33
CA ILE A 69 -10.23 5.67 -1.31
C ILE A 69 -10.56 5.08 -2.67
N LEU A 70 -11.65 5.53 -3.30
CA LEU A 70 -12.04 5.00 -4.59
C LEU A 70 -11.00 5.33 -5.66
N ASN A 71 -10.42 6.52 -5.62
CA ASN A 71 -9.39 6.90 -6.56
C ASN A 71 -8.13 6.05 -6.36
N ARG A 72 -7.79 5.76 -5.12
CA ARG A 72 -6.63 4.91 -4.84
C ARG A 72 -6.86 3.49 -5.34
N ILE A 73 -8.05 2.94 -5.12
CA ILE A 73 -8.37 1.59 -5.59
C ILE A 73 -8.26 1.54 -7.10
N ALA A 74 -8.76 2.57 -7.79
CA ALA A 74 -8.68 2.61 -9.24
C ALA A 74 -7.23 2.66 -9.71
N GLU A 75 -6.41 3.44 -9.02
CA GLU A 75 -5.00 3.54 -9.35
C GLU A 75 -4.29 2.22 -9.12
N PHE A 76 -4.62 1.54 -8.02
CA PHE A 76 -4.02 0.24 -7.71
C PHE A 76 -4.36 -0.77 -8.81
N LYS A 77 -5.61 -0.77 -9.26
CA LYS A 77 -6.03 -1.72 -10.28
C LYS A 77 -5.36 -1.44 -11.62
N GLN A 78 -5.14 -0.17 -11.94
CA GLN A 78 -4.44 0.18 -13.16
C GLN A 78 -2.97 -0.24 -13.09
N TRP A 79 -2.36 -0.05 -11.93
CA TRP A 79 -0.99 -0.50 -11.72
C TRP A 79 -0.89 -2.01 -11.92
N ALA A 80 -1.84 -2.74 -11.35
CA ALA A 80 -1.82 -4.21 -11.44
C ALA A 80 -1.93 -4.66 -12.88
N LEU A 81 -2.78 -4.02 -13.66
CA LEU A 81 -2.90 -4.37 -15.06
C LEU A 81 -1.59 -4.12 -15.81
N ALA A 82 -0.95 -3.01 -15.54
CA ALA A 82 0.31 -2.67 -16.20
C ALA A 82 1.43 -3.63 -15.81
N GLU A 83 1.36 -4.17 -14.60
CA GLU A 83 2.42 -5.04 -14.11
C GLU A 83 2.07 -6.53 -14.24
N ASN A 84 0.99 -6.83 -14.94
CA ASN A 84 0.55 -8.21 -15.15
C ASN A 84 0.30 -8.91 -13.82
N THR A 85 -0.31 -8.20 -12.90
CA THR A 85 -0.57 -8.65 -11.54
C THR A 85 -2.06 -8.49 -11.28
N THR A 86 -2.62 -9.18 -10.32
CA THR A 86 -4.02 -9.04 -10.02
C THR A 86 -4.24 -8.73 -8.54
N LEU A 87 -5.26 -7.94 -8.26
CA LEU A 87 -5.64 -7.61 -6.91
C LEU A 87 -7.02 -8.15 -6.57
N GLU A 88 -7.64 -8.87 -7.49
CA GLU A 88 -9.05 -9.20 -7.33
C GLU A 88 -9.37 -10.08 -6.15
N SER A 89 -8.46 -10.93 -5.75
CA SER A 89 -8.69 -11.76 -4.58
C SER A 89 -8.78 -10.95 -3.31
N PHE A 90 -8.19 -9.76 -3.32
CA PHE A 90 -8.11 -8.93 -2.10
C PHE A 90 -9.06 -7.75 -2.12
N TYR A 91 -9.58 -7.38 -3.30
CA TYR A 91 -10.49 -6.25 -3.44
C TYR A 91 -11.74 -6.75 -4.16
N GLN A 92 -12.44 -7.67 -3.53
CA GLN A 92 -13.55 -8.31 -4.19
C GLN A 92 -14.74 -7.39 -4.30
N THR A 93 -15.38 -7.43 -5.47
CA THR A 93 -16.56 -6.62 -5.71
C THR A 93 -17.78 -7.52 -5.64
N HIS A 94 -18.76 -7.09 -4.87
CA HIS A 94 -20.01 -7.82 -4.74
C HIS A 94 -21.14 -6.92 -5.17
N GLU A 95 -22.02 -7.45 -6.04
CA GLU A 95 -23.17 -6.71 -6.48
C GLU A 95 -24.41 -7.32 -5.87
N GLN A 96 -25.24 -6.48 -5.33
CA GLN A 96 -26.49 -6.92 -4.72
C GLN A 96 -27.64 -6.08 -5.23
N SER A 97 -28.76 -6.73 -5.51
CA SER A 97 -29.97 -6.02 -5.90
C SER A 97 -30.94 -6.05 -4.75
N SER A 98 -31.52 -4.92 -4.44
CA SER A 98 -32.52 -4.87 -3.39
C SER A 98 -33.86 -5.04 -4.07
N SER A 99 -34.60 -6.08 -3.71
CA SER A 99 -35.92 -6.31 -4.28
C SER A 99 -36.92 -5.33 -3.69
N ILE A 100 -36.60 -4.70 -2.58
CA ILE A 100 -37.52 -3.77 -1.97
C ILE A 100 -37.41 -2.39 -2.59
N THR A 101 -36.21 -1.91 -2.81
CA THR A 101 -36.02 -0.58 -3.35
C THR A 101 -35.74 -0.59 -4.85
N GLY A 102 -35.47 -1.74 -5.40
CA GLY A 102 -35.13 -1.84 -6.82
C GLY A 102 -33.77 -1.28 -7.16
N GLN A 103 -32.96 -1.01 -6.15
CA GLN A 103 -31.63 -0.43 -6.40
C GLN A 103 -30.56 -1.48 -6.30
N ASP A 104 -29.57 -1.35 -7.17
CA ASP A 104 -28.41 -2.22 -7.13
C ASP A 104 -27.34 -1.58 -6.32
N HIS A 105 -26.66 -2.36 -5.51
CA HIS A 105 -25.55 -1.88 -4.70
C HIS A 105 -24.29 -2.66 -5.09
N THR A 106 -23.21 -1.94 -5.20
CA THR A 106 -21.91 -2.55 -5.47
C THR A 106 -21.04 -2.29 -4.26
N THR A 107 -20.47 -3.33 -3.72
CA THR A 107 -19.61 -3.21 -2.56
C THR A 107 -18.23 -3.74 -2.90
N ILE A 108 -17.20 -2.99 -2.59
CA ILE A 108 -15.83 -3.43 -2.73
C ILE A 108 -15.32 -3.76 -1.33
N VAL A 109 -14.96 -5.02 -1.12
CA VAL A 109 -14.43 -5.46 0.17
C VAL A 109 -12.94 -5.18 0.17
N LEU A 110 -12.47 -4.53 1.21
CA LEU A 110 -11.09 -4.08 1.30
C LEU A 110 -10.26 -5.04 2.15
N PRO A 111 -9.00 -5.22 1.84
CA PRO A 111 -8.15 -6.09 2.66
C PRO A 111 -7.92 -5.49 4.03
N LYS A 112 -7.51 -6.31 4.98
CA LYS A 112 -7.26 -5.83 6.32
C LYS A 112 -6.14 -4.81 6.34
N MET A 113 -5.15 -4.99 5.50
CA MET A 113 -4.05 -4.07 5.36
C MET A 113 -3.66 -3.99 3.91
N GLY A 114 -3.29 -2.82 3.46
CA GLY A 114 -2.72 -2.62 2.13
C GLY A 114 -1.54 -1.69 2.23
N LEU A 115 -0.52 -1.93 1.45
CA LEU A 115 0.67 -1.09 1.45
C LEU A 115 0.95 -0.64 0.02
N ALA A 116 1.03 0.66 -0.19
CA ALA A 116 1.34 1.22 -1.49
C ALA A 116 2.67 1.94 -1.41
N GLU A 117 3.53 1.67 -2.36
CA GLU A 117 4.86 2.26 -2.41
C GLU A 117 4.91 3.21 -3.60
N TYR A 118 5.29 4.46 -3.34
CA TYR A 118 5.39 5.49 -4.37
C TYR A 118 6.80 6.04 -4.46
N GLU A 119 7.21 6.35 -5.67
CA GLU A 119 8.42 7.10 -5.86
C GLU A 119 7.97 8.39 -6.50
N GLY A 120 8.01 9.49 -5.77
CA GLY A 120 7.38 10.72 -6.22
C GLY A 120 5.88 10.52 -6.29
N THR A 121 5.30 10.69 -7.44
CA THR A 121 3.88 10.47 -7.63
C THR A 121 3.60 9.14 -8.33
N GLU A 122 4.63 8.36 -8.61
CA GLU A 122 4.46 7.15 -9.37
C GLU A 122 4.34 5.93 -8.49
N LEU A 123 3.27 5.19 -8.66
CA LEU A 123 3.04 3.98 -7.87
C LEU A 123 3.97 2.87 -8.33
N GLN A 124 4.74 2.34 -7.40
CA GLN A 124 5.72 1.30 -7.69
C GLN A 124 5.20 -0.09 -7.38
N GLN A 125 4.43 -0.23 -6.33
CA GLN A 125 3.93 -1.55 -5.93
C GLN A 125 2.79 -1.41 -4.93
N VAL A 126 1.85 -2.32 -5.01
CA VAL A 126 0.74 -2.39 -4.07
C VAL A 126 0.64 -3.81 -3.58
N THR A 127 0.52 -4.01 -2.30
CA THR A 127 0.30 -5.34 -1.72
C THR A 127 -0.85 -5.31 -0.74
N PRO A 128 -1.56 -6.40 -0.56
CA PRO A 128 -1.31 -7.72 -1.15
C PRO A 128 -1.66 -7.76 -2.63
N CYS A 129 -0.96 -8.58 -3.36
CA CYS A 129 -1.23 -8.77 -4.79
C CYS A 129 -0.86 -10.19 -5.18
N THR A 130 -1.33 -10.61 -6.34
CA THR A 130 -1.03 -11.94 -6.84
C THR A 130 -0.41 -11.85 -8.22
N GLU A 131 0.70 -12.51 -8.42
CA GLU A 131 1.36 -12.55 -9.69
C GLU A 131 1.47 -14.02 -10.07
N GLY A 132 0.74 -14.46 -11.06
CA GLY A 132 0.65 -15.88 -11.37
C GLY A 132 0.03 -16.60 -10.20
N ASP A 133 0.74 -17.54 -9.63
CA ASP A 133 0.25 -18.28 -8.48
C ASP A 133 0.83 -17.77 -7.18
N GLU A 134 1.66 -16.75 -7.24
CA GLU A 134 2.32 -16.26 -6.05
C GLU A 134 1.65 -15.06 -5.46
N VAL A 135 1.41 -15.11 -4.14
CA VAL A 135 0.84 -14.01 -3.41
C VAL A 135 1.95 -13.26 -2.69
N THR A 136 1.98 -11.95 -2.85
CA THR A 136 2.91 -11.11 -2.10
C THR A 136 2.08 -10.38 -1.05
N SER A 137 2.40 -10.61 0.21
CA SER A 137 1.69 -9.96 1.31
C SER A 137 2.33 -8.62 1.64
N VAL A 138 1.68 -7.86 2.51
CA VAL A 138 2.25 -6.61 2.99
C VAL A 138 3.59 -6.86 3.67
N ILE A 139 3.69 -7.93 4.44
CA ILE A 139 4.95 -8.26 5.13
C ILE A 139 6.04 -8.60 4.12
N ASN A 140 5.71 -9.38 3.09
CA ASN A 140 6.68 -9.71 2.06
C ASN A 140 7.16 -8.45 1.33
N HIS A 141 6.24 -7.53 1.07
CA HIS A 141 6.56 -6.27 0.41
C HIS A 141 7.54 -5.47 1.28
N LEU A 142 7.25 -5.41 2.57
CA LEU A 142 8.09 -4.66 3.49
C LEU A 142 9.46 -5.30 3.63
N ASP A 143 9.52 -6.63 3.68
CA ASP A 143 10.79 -7.35 3.74
C ASP A 143 11.65 -7.02 2.51
N GLU A 144 11.03 -7.03 1.35
CA GLU A 144 11.75 -6.74 0.11
C GLU A 144 12.21 -5.29 0.07
N LEU A 145 11.38 -4.39 0.53
CA LEU A 145 11.73 -2.98 0.58
C LEU A 145 12.93 -2.75 1.49
N GLU A 146 12.89 -3.34 2.67
CA GLU A 146 14.00 -3.19 3.61
C GLU A 146 15.29 -3.74 3.03
N ARG A 147 15.20 -4.85 2.33
CA ARG A 147 16.38 -5.44 1.73
C ARG A 147 16.95 -4.52 0.66
N ARG A 148 16.10 -3.96 -0.19
CA ARG A 148 16.58 -3.05 -1.22
C ARG A 148 17.24 -1.81 -0.64
N LEU A 149 16.63 -1.26 0.41
CA LEU A 149 17.15 -0.04 1.01
C LEU A 149 18.44 -0.29 1.77
N THR A 150 18.59 -1.47 2.33
CA THR A 150 19.82 -1.80 3.03
C THR A 150 20.99 -1.95 2.07
N ASP A 151 20.74 -2.52 0.91
CA ASP A 151 21.81 -2.74 -0.03
C ASP A 151 22.26 -1.48 -0.75
N GLN A 152 21.35 -0.60 -1.04
CA GLN A 152 21.66 0.53 -1.86
C GLN A 152 22.67 1.50 -1.29
N PRO A 153 22.53 1.97 -0.10
CA PRO A 153 23.44 2.95 0.43
C PRO A 153 24.85 2.46 0.53
N THR A 154 25.01 1.22 0.73
CA THR A 154 26.33 0.66 0.86
C THR A 154 27.14 0.88 -0.37
N GLU A 155 26.55 0.71 -1.50
CA GLU A 155 27.25 0.89 -2.71
C GLU A 155 27.66 2.30 -2.94
N LEU A 156 26.85 3.23 -2.55
CA LEU A 156 27.15 4.58 -2.81
C LEU A 156 28.30 5.07 -1.96
N VAL A 157 28.48 4.47 -0.82
CA VAL A 157 29.52 4.91 0.04
C VAL A 157 30.82 4.24 -0.26
N ALA A 158 30.75 3.07 -0.61
CA ALA A 158 31.92 2.29 -0.82
C ALA A 158 32.97 2.89 -1.66
N PRO A 159 32.68 3.47 -2.69
CA PRO A 159 33.67 3.90 -3.57
C PRO A 159 34.61 4.87 -3.00
N THR A 160 34.20 5.51 -2.08
CA THR A 160 35.03 6.42 -1.67
C THR A 160 36.31 6.04 -1.26
N PRO A 161 36.45 5.22 -0.63
CA PRO A 161 37.66 4.93 -0.12
C PRO A 161 38.60 4.44 -0.91
N VAL A 162 38.48 4.05 -1.42
CA VAL A 162 39.30 3.43 -2.01
C VAL A 162 40.20 4.02 -2.45
N ALA A 163 40.12 4.64 -2.57
CA ALA A 163 40.90 5.22 -3.08
C ALA A 163 42.00 5.18 -2.52
N GLU A 164 42.24 5.05 -2.08
CA GLU A 164 43.16 5.10 -1.76
C GLU A 164 43.95 4.42 -1.81
N GLU A 165 44.16 4.18 -2.02
CA GLU A 165 44.91 3.62 -2.23
C GLU A 165 45.30 3.46 -2.46
#